data_11a36bbd4a815a8c3ecc17119a96523d
#
_entry.id   11a36bbd4a815a8c3ecc17119a96523d
#
_cell.length_a   1.000
_cell.length_b   1.000
_cell.length_c   1.000
_cell.angle_alpha   90.00
_cell.angle_beta   90.00
_cell.angle_gamma   90.00
#
_symmetry.space_group_name_H-M   'P 1'
#
loop_
_entity.id
_entity.type
_entity.pdbx_description
1 polymer ?
#
loop_
_entity_poly.entity_id
_entity_poly.type
_entity_poly.pdbx_seq_one_letter_code
_entity_poly.pdbx_strand_id
1 'polypeptide(L)'
;TTYSCVGVYQNGRAEIIANEQGNRTTPSYVAFTDEERLIGDGAKNQSSMNPKNTVHDAKRLLGRTYDDKHVQDDVKFWTFDVVNDKNKPKIQVEYKGEKKEFRPEEISSMVLTKMKEIAESYLGEEIKDVVITVPAYFGDSQRQATKDAGMIAGLNVLRIINEPTAAAIAYGMDNKTDKEKNVLIFDCGGGTHDVTLLSIEDGIFEVKATAGDSHLGGEDFDNYLVDHFKKEFKRKHKTELDGNARAIRRLRTSCEKAKRNLSSSTQTTLEIDSLCNGIDFVSSITRARFEELCGDIFKRTMDPVD
;
A
#
# COMPACT_ATOMS: atom_id res chain seq x y z
N THR A 1 1.39 -1.61 -2.50
CA THR A 1 1.63 -1.32 -1.06
C THR A 1 0.33 -1.34 -0.28
N THR A 2 -0.57 -0.41 -0.54
CA THR A 2 -1.79 -0.18 0.25
C THR A 2 -2.85 -1.26 0.05
N TYR A 3 -2.95 -1.77 -1.17
CA TYR A 3 -3.90 -2.82 -1.56
C TYR A 3 -3.20 -3.92 -2.35
N SER A 4 -3.73 -5.12 -2.22
CA SER A 4 -3.34 -6.30 -2.99
C SER A 4 -4.52 -6.82 -3.79
N CYS A 5 -4.27 -7.51 -4.88
CA CYS A 5 -5.28 -8.25 -5.62
C CYS A 5 -4.72 -9.59 -6.09
N VAL A 6 -5.60 -10.53 -6.34
CA VAL A 6 -5.28 -11.83 -6.91
C VAL A 6 -6.09 -12.04 -8.17
N GLY A 7 -5.44 -12.59 -9.18
CA GLY A 7 -6.04 -12.88 -10.46
C GLY A 7 -5.69 -14.28 -10.95
N VAL A 8 -6.49 -14.77 -11.86
CA VAL A 8 -6.33 -16.05 -12.55
C VAL A 8 -6.51 -15.85 -14.05
N TYR A 9 -5.80 -16.62 -14.85
CA TYR A 9 -6.02 -16.65 -16.30
C TYR A 9 -6.89 -17.85 -16.65
N GLN A 10 -8.10 -17.60 -17.10
CA GLN A 10 -9.04 -18.63 -17.53
C GLN A 10 -9.95 -18.11 -18.64
N ASN A 11 -10.49 -19.01 -19.44
CA ASN A 11 -11.37 -18.66 -20.56
C ASN A 11 -10.78 -17.62 -21.54
N GLY A 12 -9.46 -17.62 -21.69
CA GLY A 12 -8.74 -16.74 -22.63
C GLY A 12 -8.51 -15.31 -22.13
N ARG A 13 -8.78 -15.03 -20.85
CA ARG A 13 -8.58 -13.69 -20.26
C ARG A 13 -8.11 -13.77 -18.80
N ALA A 14 -7.50 -12.70 -18.34
CA ALA A 14 -7.20 -12.50 -16.95
C ALA A 14 -8.47 -12.06 -16.19
N GLU A 15 -8.76 -12.70 -15.06
CA GLU A 15 -9.86 -12.34 -14.17
C GLU A 15 -9.31 -11.99 -12.80
N ILE A 16 -9.70 -10.81 -12.30
CA ILE A 16 -9.38 -10.40 -10.92
C ILE A 16 -10.47 -10.93 -10.01
N ILE A 17 -10.07 -11.74 -9.03
CA ILE A 17 -10.96 -12.42 -8.10
C ILE A 17 -11.41 -11.44 -7.01
N ALA A 18 -12.70 -11.39 -6.74
CA ALA A 18 -13.25 -10.62 -5.63
C ALA A 18 -13.05 -11.35 -4.30
N ASN A 19 -12.75 -10.61 -3.24
CA ASN A 19 -12.70 -11.12 -1.89
C ASN A 19 -14.12 -11.36 -1.32
N GLU A 20 -14.20 -11.84 -0.09
CA GLU A 20 -15.46 -12.13 0.61
C GLU A 20 -16.36 -10.90 0.83
N GLN A 21 -15.82 -9.68 0.68
CA GLN A 21 -16.56 -8.42 0.72
C GLN A 21 -17.05 -7.98 -0.67
N GLY A 22 -16.74 -8.75 -1.71
CA GLY A 22 -17.05 -8.41 -3.10
C GLY A 22 -16.07 -7.40 -3.73
N ASN A 23 -14.99 -7.06 -3.04
CA ASN A 23 -13.97 -6.13 -3.53
C ASN A 23 -12.89 -6.87 -4.34
N ARG A 24 -12.51 -6.32 -5.49
CA ARG A 24 -11.40 -6.85 -6.31
C ARG A 24 -10.01 -6.45 -5.82
N THR A 25 -9.95 -5.57 -4.83
CA THR A 25 -8.74 -5.22 -4.12
C THR A 25 -8.95 -5.43 -2.63
N THR A 26 -7.92 -5.93 -1.94
CA THR A 26 -7.95 -6.21 -0.50
C THR A 26 -6.91 -5.32 0.17
N PRO A 27 -7.24 -4.60 1.25
CA PRO A 27 -6.26 -3.82 2.00
C PRO A 27 -5.08 -4.69 2.46
N SER A 28 -3.86 -4.24 2.25
CA SER A 28 -2.64 -4.91 2.75
C SER A 28 -2.44 -4.61 4.23
N TYR A 29 -3.42 -5.00 5.04
CA TYR A 29 -3.52 -4.74 6.47
C TYR A 29 -3.57 -6.04 7.26
N VAL A 30 -2.85 -6.08 8.38
CA VAL A 30 -2.88 -7.19 9.33
C VAL A 30 -3.08 -6.62 10.72
N ALA A 31 -4.11 -7.08 11.43
CA ALA A 31 -4.38 -6.68 12.80
C ALA A 31 -4.31 -7.86 13.75
N PHE A 32 -3.75 -7.62 14.91
CA PHE A 32 -3.60 -8.60 15.99
C PHE A 32 -4.49 -8.19 17.15
N THR A 33 -5.30 -9.12 17.60
CA THR A 33 -6.22 -8.94 18.73
C THR A 33 -5.94 -9.99 19.81
N ASP A 34 -6.63 -9.92 20.92
CA ASP A 34 -6.53 -10.95 21.98
C ASP A 34 -7.08 -12.31 21.55
N GLU A 35 -7.96 -12.33 20.55
CA GLU A 35 -8.62 -13.53 20.09
C GLU A 35 -8.02 -14.08 18.79
N GLU A 36 -7.84 -13.21 17.81
CA GLU A 36 -7.51 -13.62 16.45
C GLU A 36 -6.60 -12.64 15.72
N ARG A 37 -6.14 -13.07 14.55
CA ARG A 37 -5.44 -12.24 13.56
C ARG A 37 -6.38 -11.94 12.39
N LEU A 38 -6.63 -10.66 12.14
CA LEU A 38 -7.44 -10.17 11.04
C LEU A 38 -6.53 -9.75 9.87
N ILE A 39 -6.99 -9.97 8.64
CA ILE A 39 -6.27 -9.57 7.43
C ILE A 39 -7.27 -8.90 6.47
N GLY A 40 -6.80 -7.88 5.74
CA GLY A 40 -7.59 -7.20 4.72
C GLY A 40 -8.61 -6.22 5.30
N ASP A 41 -9.83 -6.26 4.78
CA ASP A 41 -10.92 -5.33 5.16
C ASP A 41 -11.22 -5.38 6.67
N GLY A 42 -11.27 -6.58 7.26
CA GLY A 42 -11.48 -6.76 8.70
C GLY A 42 -10.40 -6.06 9.54
N ALA A 43 -9.14 -6.18 9.15
CA ALA A 43 -8.03 -5.50 9.80
C ALA A 43 -8.12 -3.98 9.64
N LYS A 44 -8.39 -3.49 8.44
CA LYS A 44 -8.50 -2.04 8.15
C LYS A 44 -9.67 -1.42 8.92
N ASN A 45 -10.83 -2.06 8.95
CA ASN A 45 -12.05 -1.51 9.56
C ASN A 45 -11.93 -1.29 11.06
N GLN A 46 -11.20 -2.13 11.78
CA GLN A 46 -10.97 -2.00 13.23
C GLN A 46 -9.72 -1.17 13.59
N SER A 47 -8.95 -0.69 12.61
CA SER A 47 -7.64 -0.05 12.82
C SER A 47 -7.67 1.16 13.75
N SER A 48 -8.76 1.92 13.79
CA SER A 48 -8.91 3.06 14.68
C SER A 48 -9.14 2.67 16.17
N MET A 49 -9.62 1.46 16.42
CA MET A 49 -9.82 0.93 17.78
C MET A 49 -8.57 0.21 18.29
N ASN A 50 -7.77 -0.34 17.39
CA ASN A 50 -6.55 -1.10 17.68
C ASN A 50 -5.35 -0.61 16.85
N PRO A 51 -4.99 0.70 16.89
CA PRO A 51 -4.01 1.28 15.98
C PRO A 51 -2.59 0.76 16.20
N LYS A 52 -2.22 0.40 17.43
CA LYS A 52 -0.87 -0.08 17.76
C LYS A 52 -0.61 -1.51 17.29
N ASN A 53 -1.65 -2.31 17.14
CA ASN A 53 -1.55 -3.70 16.72
C ASN A 53 -2.14 -3.93 15.31
N THR A 54 -2.31 -2.85 14.54
CA THR A 54 -2.75 -2.90 13.15
C THR A 54 -1.62 -2.44 12.25
N VAL A 55 -1.06 -3.38 11.52
CA VAL A 55 0.10 -3.19 10.65
C VAL A 55 -0.36 -2.94 9.22
N HIS A 56 0.22 -1.96 8.59
CA HIS A 56 0.07 -1.63 7.18
C HIS A 56 1.41 -1.19 6.61
N ASP A 57 1.53 -1.01 5.31
CA ASP A 57 2.75 -0.57 4.63
C ASP A 57 3.99 -1.46 4.86
N ALA A 58 3.81 -2.72 5.26
CA ALA A 58 4.93 -3.63 5.48
C ALA A 58 5.84 -3.76 4.24
N LYS A 59 5.29 -3.53 3.04
CA LYS A 59 6.06 -3.50 1.77
C LYS A 59 7.19 -2.45 1.80
N ARG A 60 7.03 -1.33 2.53
CA ARG A 60 8.06 -0.29 2.72
C ARG A 60 9.22 -0.73 3.61
N LEU A 61 9.06 -1.80 4.38
CA LEU A 61 10.09 -2.39 5.25
C LEU A 61 10.82 -3.57 4.60
N LEU A 62 10.23 -4.21 3.57
CA LEU A 62 10.80 -5.40 2.93
C LEU A 62 12.21 -5.13 2.41
N GLY A 63 13.15 -5.99 2.81
CA GLY A 63 14.53 -5.96 2.33
C GLY A 63 15.35 -4.72 2.74
N ARG A 64 14.84 -3.89 3.65
CA ARG A 64 15.52 -2.69 4.15
C ARG A 64 16.20 -2.93 5.49
N THR A 65 17.16 -2.08 5.83
CA THR A 65 17.79 -2.03 7.16
C THR A 65 17.00 -1.07 8.06
N TYR A 66 17.14 -1.25 9.38
CA TYR A 66 16.44 -0.40 10.35
C TYR A 66 16.90 1.05 10.27
N ASP A 67 18.20 1.29 10.04
CA ASP A 67 18.80 2.63 9.92
C ASP A 67 18.59 3.30 8.55
N ASP A 68 17.93 2.62 7.61
CA ASP A 68 17.56 3.21 6.32
C ASP A 68 16.74 4.49 6.56
N LYS A 69 17.14 5.59 5.88
CA LYS A 69 16.50 6.88 6.03
C LYS A 69 14.99 6.83 5.77
N HIS A 70 14.57 6.10 4.74
CA HIS A 70 13.15 5.97 4.43
C HIS A 70 12.38 5.26 5.55
N VAL A 71 12.96 4.20 6.13
CA VAL A 71 12.38 3.51 7.30
C VAL A 71 12.24 4.46 8.47
N GLN A 72 13.29 5.24 8.78
CA GLN A 72 13.26 6.20 9.89
C GLN A 72 12.29 7.37 9.65
N ASP A 73 12.05 7.74 8.42
CA ASP A 73 11.05 8.76 8.08
C ASP A 73 9.62 8.20 8.18
N ASP A 74 9.38 6.97 7.75
CA ASP A 74 8.07 6.31 7.81
C ASP A 74 7.62 5.97 9.24
N VAL A 75 8.55 5.53 10.10
CA VAL A 75 8.25 5.22 11.52
C VAL A 75 7.54 6.36 12.24
N LYS A 76 7.79 7.61 11.86
CA LYS A 76 7.13 8.78 12.46
C LYS A 76 5.63 8.87 12.17
N PHE A 77 5.15 8.19 11.12
CA PHE A 77 3.76 8.22 10.68
C PHE A 77 2.99 6.96 11.03
N TRP A 78 3.67 5.88 11.40
CA TRP A 78 3.01 4.64 11.80
C TRP A 78 2.54 4.69 13.24
N THR A 79 1.45 3.99 13.52
CA THR A 79 0.87 3.88 14.87
C THR A 79 1.32 2.63 15.61
N PHE A 80 1.88 1.66 14.89
CA PHE A 80 2.52 0.46 15.44
C PHE A 80 4.03 0.68 15.62
N ASP A 81 4.63 -0.13 16.48
CA ASP A 81 6.04 0.01 16.81
C ASP A 81 6.91 -0.80 15.83
N VAL A 82 8.00 -0.17 15.37
CA VAL A 82 9.08 -0.83 14.63
C VAL A 82 10.34 -0.83 15.48
N VAL A 83 10.86 -2.02 15.75
CA VAL A 83 12.01 -2.23 16.63
C VAL A 83 13.24 -2.69 15.84
N ASN A 84 14.42 -2.43 16.41
CA ASN A 84 15.70 -2.80 15.81
C ASN A 84 16.18 -4.17 16.32
N ASP A 85 16.29 -5.13 15.42
CA ASP A 85 16.96 -6.41 15.69
C ASP A 85 18.22 -6.54 14.82
N LYS A 86 19.36 -6.16 15.33
CA LYS A 86 20.67 -6.24 14.63
C LYS A 86 20.61 -5.55 13.25
N ASN A 87 20.11 -4.35 13.25
CA ASN A 87 19.87 -3.50 12.08
C ASN A 87 18.84 -4.05 11.09
N LYS A 88 17.98 -4.96 11.52
CA LYS A 88 16.81 -5.42 10.76
C LYS A 88 15.54 -4.88 11.42
N PRO A 89 14.64 -4.27 10.67
CA PRO A 89 13.37 -3.81 11.22
C PRO A 89 12.48 -5.00 11.55
N LYS A 90 11.86 -4.97 12.74
CA LYS A 90 10.78 -5.86 13.13
C LYS A 90 9.59 -5.06 13.59
N ILE A 91 8.41 -5.55 13.33
CA ILE A 91 7.14 -4.97 13.77
C ILE A 91 6.78 -5.60 15.11
N GLN A 92 6.62 -4.77 16.14
CA GLN A 92 6.21 -5.22 17.47
C GLN A 92 4.73 -4.94 17.69
N VAL A 93 4.00 -5.97 18.11
CA VAL A 93 2.56 -5.92 18.39
C VAL A 93 2.24 -6.70 19.66
N GLU A 94 1.08 -6.44 20.23
CA GLU A 94 0.48 -7.28 21.26
C GLU A 94 -0.52 -8.24 20.60
N TYR A 95 -0.33 -9.54 20.80
CA TYR A 95 -1.17 -10.60 20.25
C TYR A 95 -1.45 -11.65 21.31
N LYS A 96 -2.74 -11.85 21.63
CA LYS A 96 -3.19 -12.79 22.67
C LYS A 96 -2.53 -12.52 24.04
N GLY A 97 -2.43 -11.22 24.40
CA GLY A 97 -1.84 -10.78 25.66
C GLY A 97 -0.31 -10.88 25.74
N GLU A 98 0.37 -11.23 24.64
CA GLU A 98 1.82 -11.31 24.58
C GLU A 98 2.40 -10.32 23.57
N LYS A 99 3.55 -9.73 23.90
CA LYS A 99 4.33 -8.98 22.92
C LYS A 99 4.97 -9.93 21.93
N LYS A 100 4.70 -9.72 20.65
CA LYS A 100 5.28 -10.48 19.54
C LYS A 100 5.97 -9.55 18.54
N GLU A 101 7.02 -10.06 17.96
CA GLU A 101 7.78 -9.38 16.93
C GLU A 101 7.72 -10.17 15.63
N PHE A 102 7.42 -9.48 14.55
CA PHE A 102 7.34 -10.06 13.21
C PHE A 102 8.31 -9.35 12.27
N ARG A 103 8.91 -10.11 11.38
CA ARG A 103 9.66 -9.55 10.25
C ARG A 103 8.67 -9.01 9.20
N PRO A 104 9.08 -8.04 8.38
CA PRO A 104 8.24 -7.55 7.28
C PRO A 104 7.78 -8.67 6.33
N GLU A 105 8.64 -9.67 6.10
CA GLU A 105 8.33 -10.85 5.28
C GLU A 105 7.19 -11.69 5.88
N GLU A 106 7.14 -11.81 7.20
CA GLU A 106 6.07 -12.54 7.91
C GLU A 106 4.73 -11.81 7.80
N ILE A 107 4.72 -10.48 7.94
CA ILE A 107 3.50 -9.68 7.74
C ILE A 107 3.03 -9.76 6.28
N SER A 108 3.95 -9.65 5.33
CA SER A 108 3.64 -9.76 3.91
C SER A 108 3.13 -11.16 3.56
N SER A 109 3.67 -12.21 4.18
CA SER A 109 3.19 -13.59 3.99
C SER A 109 1.74 -13.78 4.45
N MET A 110 1.32 -13.08 5.52
CA MET A 110 -0.07 -13.11 5.99
C MET A 110 -1.02 -12.51 4.94
N VAL A 111 -0.62 -11.41 4.29
CA VAL A 111 -1.39 -10.84 3.17
C VAL A 111 -1.43 -11.80 1.98
N LEU A 112 -0.30 -12.42 1.63
CA LEU A 112 -0.25 -13.42 0.55
C LEU A 112 -1.09 -14.66 0.85
N THR A 113 -1.13 -15.11 2.10
CA THR A 113 -2.03 -16.19 2.55
C THR A 113 -3.49 -15.81 2.31
N LYS A 114 -3.87 -14.58 2.61
CA LYS A 114 -5.23 -14.09 2.32
C LYS A 114 -5.54 -14.09 0.83
N MET A 115 -4.58 -13.70 -0.02
CA MET A 115 -4.75 -13.77 -1.48
C MET A 115 -4.90 -15.21 -1.96
N LYS A 116 -4.13 -16.13 -1.39
CA LYS A 116 -4.25 -17.57 -1.64
C LYS A 116 -5.63 -18.09 -1.27
N GLU A 117 -6.12 -17.79 -0.07
CA GLU A 117 -7.46 -18.20 0.40
C GLU A 117 -8.58 -17.70 -0.51
N ILE A 118 -8.49 -16.43 -0.98
CA ILE A 118 -9.45 -15.85 -1.92
C ILE A 118 -9.43 -16.63 -3.24
N ALA A 119 -8.25 -16.96 -3.77
CA ALA A 119 -8.11 -17.72 -5.01
C ALA A 119 -8.63 -19.15 -4.86
N GLU A 120 -8.28 -19.84 -3.79
CA GLU A 120 -8.73 -21.21 -3.49
C GLU A 120 -10.26 -21.28 -3.33
N SER A 121 -10.85 -20.30 -2.64
CA SER A 121 -12.30 -20.20 -2.48
C SER A 121 -13.02 -20.02 -3.83
N TYR A 122 -12.43 -19.27 -4.74
CA TYR A 122 -12.99 -19.02 -6.07
C TYR A 122 -12.83 -20.22 -7.01
N LEU A 123 -11.64 -20.83 -7.01
CA LEU A 123 -11.29 -21.91 -7.94
C LEU A 123 -11.76 -23.29 -7.44
N GLY A 124 -11.98 -23.46 -6.14
CA GLY A 124 -12.37 -24.73 -5.53
C GLY A 124 -11.23 -25.76 -5.44
N GLU A 125 -9.98 -25.31 -5.57
CA GLU A 125 -8.79 -26.16 -5.52
C GLU A 125 -7.64 -25.51 -4.77
N GLU A 126 -6.69 -26.31 -4.28
CA GLU A 126 -5.49 -25.83 -3.59
C GLU A 126 -4.56 -25.10 -4.56
N ILE A 127 -4.12 -23.90 -4.19
CA ILE A 127 -3.17 -23.11 -4.95
C ILE A 127 -1.76 -23.28 -4.40
N LYS A 128 -0.84 -23.68 -5.26
CA LYS A 128 0.57 -23.90 -4.95
C LYS A 128 1.49 -22.92 -5.65
N ASP A 129 1.24 -22.65 -6.91
CA ASP A 129 2.10 -21.86 -7.78
C ASP A 129 1.58 -20.42 -7.91
N VAL A 130 2.51 -19.46 -7.86
CA VAL A 130 2.17 -18.04 -7.93
C VAL A 130 3.24 -17.26 -8.71
N VAL A 131 2.81 -16.22 -9.41
CA VAL A 131 3.64 -15.11 -9.87
C VAL A 131 3.32 -13.90 -9.00
N ILE A 132 4.35 -13.26 -8.43
CA ILE A 132 4.19 -12.08 -7.58
C ILE A 132 4.78 -10.87 -8.27
N THR A 133 4.07 -9.75 -8.25
CA THR A 133 4.56 -8.49 -8.80
C THR A 133 5.25 -7.65 -7.75
N VAL A 134 6.27 -6.92 -8.18
CA VAL A 134 7.01 -5.96 -7.37
C VAL A 134 7.23 -4.67 -8.17
N PRO A 135 7.43 -3.52 -7.50
CA PRO A 135 7.85 -2.30 -8.17
C PRO A 135 9.12 -2.53 -9.01
N ALA A 136 9.20 -1.87 -10.17
CA ALA A 136 10.36 -2.02 -11.05
C ALA A 136 11.67 -1.58 -10.39
N TYR A 137 11.60 -0.59 -9.49
CA TYR A 137 12.72 -0.03 -8.76
C TYR A 137 13.10 -0.79 -7.47
N PHE A 138 12.45 -1.93 -7.19
CA PHE A 138 12.88 -2.79 -6.09
C PHE A 138 14.28 -3.36 -6.36
N GLY A 139 15.16 -3.22 -5.37
CA GLY A 139 16.46 -3.85 -5.37
C GLY A 139 16.38 -5.36 -5.07
N ASP A 140 17.51 -6.06 -5.24
CA ASP A 140 17.59 -7.52 -5.07
C ASP A 140 17.13 -7.98 -3.69
N SER A 141 17.51 -7.27 -2.61
CA SER A 141 17.09 -7.59 -1.24
C SER A 141 15.57 -7.53 -1.08
N GLN A 142 14.92 -6.55 -1.68
CA GLN A 142 13.46 -6.37 -1.63
C GLN A 142 12.73 -7.45 -2.44
N ARG A 143 13.28 -7.82 -3.61
CA ARG A 143 12.77 -8.92 -4.45
C ARG A 143 12.89 -10.25 -3.73
N GLN A 144 14.04 -10.51 -3.10
CA GLN A 144 14.26 -11.73 -2.33
C GLN A 144 13.32 -11.78 -1.12
N ALA A 145 13.17 -10.71 -0.36
CA ALA A 145 12.24 -10.62 0.76
C ALA A 145 10.77 -10.87 0.34
N THR A 146 10.38 -10.39 -0.85
CA THR A 146 9.05 -10.68 -1.40
C THR A 146 8.89 -12.16 -1.75
N LYS A 147 9.93 -12.77 -2.33
CA LYS A 147 9.93 -14.21 -2.61
C LYS A 147 9.87 -15.04 -1.34
N ASP A 148 10.63 -14.64 -0.31
CA ASP A 148 10.61 -15.29 1.01
C ASP A 148 9.23 -15.21 1.66
N ALA A 149 8.54 -14.05 1.55
CA ALA A 149 7.17 -13.91 2.02
C ALA A 149 6.21 -14.89 1.33
N GLY A 150 6.35 -15.11 0.03
CA GLY A 150 5.60 -16.12 -0.72
C GLY A 150 5.86 -17.54 -0.21
N MET A 151 7.13 -17.89 0.02
CA MET A 151 7.51 -19.20 0.56
C MET A 151 6.98 -19.42 1.99
N ILE A 152 7.01 -18.40 2.84
CA ILE A 152 6.43 -18.45 4.20
C ILE A 152 4.92 -18.67 4.13
N ALA A 153 4.23 -18.12 3.13
CA ALA A 153 2.81 -18.36 2.86
C ALA A 153 2.52 -19.76 2.28
N GLY A 154 3.53 -20.61 2.10
CA GLY A 154 3.40 -21.95 1.52
C GLY A 154 3.18 -21.94 0.00
N LEU A 155 3.62 -20.88 -0.68
CA LEU A 155 3.50 -20.73 -2.13
C LEU A 155 4.84 -21.02 -2.82
N ASN A 156 4.78 -21.72 -3.95
CA ASN A 156 5.89 -21.84 -4.87
C ASN A 156 5.93 -20.61 -5.79
N VAL A 157 6.85 -19.70 -5.55
CA VAL A 157 6.96 -18.46 -6.32
C VAL A 157 7.70 -18.76 -7.63
N LEU A 158 6.95 -18.93 -8.70
CA LEU A 158 7.49 -19.23 -10.03
C LEU A 158 8.32 -18.09 -10.59
N ARG A 159 7.83 -16.86 -10.43
CA ARG A 159 8.51 -15.63 -10.90
C ARG A 159 8.16 -14.44 -10.00
N ILE A 160 9.11 -13.53 -9.93
CA ILE A 160 8.89 -12.14 -9.53
C ILE A 160 8.96 -11.29 -10.81
N ILE A 161 7.91 -10.50 -11.08
CA ILE A 161 7.87 -9.63 -12.27
C ILE A 161 7.60 -8.18 -11.85
N ASN A 162 8.01 -7.23 -12.68
CA ASN A 162 7.79 -5.82 -12.41
C ASN A 162 6.31 -5.43 -12.60
N GLU A 163 5.75 -4.65 -11.69
CA GLU A 163 4.37 -4.16 -11.75
C GLU A 163 4.05 -3.43 -13.06
N PRO A 164 4.87 -2.46 -13.54
CA PRO A 164 4.59 -1.82 -14.82
C PRO A 164 4.73 -2.77 -16.03
N THR A 165 5.60 -3.77 -15.96
CA THR A 165 5.67 -4.80 -17.00
C THR A 165 4.40 -5.65 -17.03
N ALA A 166 3.86 -6.02 -15.87
CA ALA A 166 2.59 -6.74 -15.78
C ALA A 166 1.43 -5.90 -16.35
N ALA A 167 1.40 -4.60 -16.05
CA ALA A 167 0.40 -3.68 -16.61
C ALA A 167 0.51 -3.57 -18.15
N ALA A 168 1.72 -3.50 -18.68
CA ALA A 168 1.96 -3.46 -20.13
C ALA A 168 1.53 -4.76 -20.83
N ILE A 169 1.82 -5.91 -20.22
CA ILE A 169 1.38 -7.22 -20.73
C ILE A 169 -0.16 -7.27 -20.78
N ALA A 170 -0.83 -6.87 -19.71
CA ALA A 170 -2.29 -6.83 -19.65
C ALA A 170 -2.88 -5.91 -20.73
N TYR A 171 -2.31 -4.71 -20.89
CA TYR A 171 -2.71 -3.77 -21.95
C TYR A 171 -2.51 -4.36 -23.35
N GLY A 172 -1.36 -5.00 -23.61
CA GLY A 172 -1.03 -5.59 -24.91
C GLY A 172 -1.89 -6.80 -25.25
N MET A 173 -2.32 -7.60 -24.24
CA MET A 173 -3.25 -8.71 -24.46
C MET A 173 -4.62 -8.23 -24.96
N ASP A 174 -5.09 -7.09 -24.43
CA ASP A 174 -6.37 -6.50 -24.82
C ASP A 174 -6.29 -5.67 -26.11
N ASN A 175 -5.09 -5.15 -26.45
CA ASN A 175 -4.86 -4.22 -27.55
C ASN A 175 -3.85 -4.76 -28.56
N LYS A 176 -4.09 -5.96 -29.11
CA LYS A 176 -3.25 -6.58 -30.12
C LYS A 176 -3.08 -5.70 -31.35
N THR A 177 -1.85 -5.58 -31.84
CA THR A 177 -1.51 -4.79 -33.02
C THR A 177 -0.31 -5.43 -33.74
N ASP A 178 -0.34 -5.40 -35.08
CA ASP A 178 0.76 -5.84 -35.93
C ASP A 178 1.79 -4.72 -36.16
N LYS A 179 1.62 -3.57 -35.55
CA LYS A 179 2.54 -2.42 -35.65
C LYS A 179 3.18 -2.15 -34.31
N GLU A 180 4.47 -1.81 -34.35
CA GLU A 180 5.18 -1.34 -33.17
C GLU A 180 4.43 -0.17 -32.51
N LYS A 181 4.23 -0.29 -31.19
CA LYS A 181 3.69 0.77 -30.33
C LYS A 181 4.63 1.02 -29.18
N ASN A 182 4.94 2.29 -28.93
CA ASN A 182 5.59 2.72 -27.72
C ASN A 182 4.52 3.01 -26.66
N VAL A 183 4.65 2.38 -25.50
CA VAL A 183 3.70 2.50 -24.40
C VAL A 183 4.46 2.98 -23.17
N LEU A 184 4.02 4.09 -22.59
CA LEU A 184 4.48 4.59 -21.31
C LEU A 184 3.52 4.11 -20.22
N ILE A 185 4.03 3.37 -19.26
CA ILE A 185 3.31 3.01 -18.04
C ILE A 185 3.74 3.97 -16.94
N PHE A 186 2.79 4.69 -16.38
CA PHE A 186 2.94 5.59 -15.24
C PHE A 186 2.17 4.99 -14.07
N ASP A 187 2.87 4.30 -13.20
CA ASP A 187 2.29 3.59 -12.04
C ASP A 187 2.62 4.35 -10.76
N CYS A 188 1.67 5.16 -10.29
CA CYS A 188 1.75 5.85 -9.01
C CYS A 188 0.86 5.14 -8.00
N GLY A 189 1.44 4.19 -7.27
CA GLY A 189 0.75 3.39 -6.27
C GLY A 189 0.59 4.08 -4.92
N GLY A 190 0.32 3.30 -3.87
CA GLY A 190 0.22 3.83 -2.50
C GLY A 190 1.56 4.20 -1.89
N GLY A 191 2.63 3.45 -2.20
CA GLY A 191 3.94 3.62 -1.58
C GLY A 191 5.12 3.72 -2.53
N THR A 192 4.91 3.40 -3.80
CA THR A 192 5.94 3.36 -4.83
C THR A 192 5.44 4.01 -6.12
N HIS A 193 6.35 4.54 -6.89
CA HIS A 193 6.09 5.16 -8.18
C HIS A 193 7.07 4.61 -9.21
N ASP A 194 6.56 4.04 -10.28
CA ASP A 194 7.32 3.47 -11.38
C ASP A 194 6.86 4.06 -12.72
N VAL A 195 7.81 4.43 -13.56
CA VAL A 195 7.58 4.83 -14.96
C VAL A 195 8.39 3.90 -15.84
N THR A 196 7.73 3.25 -16.79
CA THR A 196 8.38 2.31 -17.71
C THR A 196 7.95 2.59 -19.14
N LEU A 197 8.91 2.76 -20.02
CA LEU A 197 8.71 2.84 -21.45
C LEU A 197 8.96 1.47 -22.08
N LEU A 198 7.98 0.97 -22.81
CA LEU A 198 8.07 -0.29 -23.55
C LEU A 198 7.73 -0.09 -25.00
N SER A 199 8.29 -0.93 -25.88
CA SER A 199 7.72 -1.18 -27.20
C SER A 199 6.98 -2.52 -27.18
N ILE A 200 5.87 -2.55 -27.90
CA ILE A 200 5.03 -3.74 -28.09
C ILE A 200 4.88 -3.95 -29.59
N GLU A 201 5.34 -5.11 -30.11
CA GLU A 201 5.22 -5.51 -31.49
C GLU A 201 4.99 -7.02 -31.56
N ASP A 202 3.96 -7.47 -32.29
CA ASP A 202 3.61 -8.88 -32.46
C ASP A 202 3.55 -9.71 -31.16
N GLY A 203 3.12 -9.09 -30.05
CA GLY A 203 3.06 -9.76 -28.76
C GLY A 203 4.42 -9.86 -28.04
N ILE A 204 5.47 -9.27 -28.58
CA ILE A 204 6.78 -9.12 -27.94
C ILE A 204 6.80 -7.80 -27.18
N PHE A 205 7.22 -7.85 -25.92
CA PHE A 205 7.32 -6.70 -25.02
C PHE A 205 8.80 -6.42 -24.74
N GLU A 206 9.29 -5.28 -25.19
CA GLU A 206 10.66 -4.85 -24.94
C GLU A 206 10.69 -3.63 -24.03
N VAL A 207 11.29 -3.76 -22.86
CA VAL A 207 11.49 -2.63 -21.95
C VAL A 207 12.62 -1.76 -22.48
N LYS A 208 12.31 -0.51 -22.84
CA LYS A 208 13.28 0.48 -23.34
C LYS A 208 13.93 1.25 -22.21
N ALA A 209 13.13 1.66 -21.20
CA ALA A 209 13.63 2.40 -20.05
C ALA A 209 12.73 2.17 -18.86
N THR A 210 13.31 2.26 -17.66
CA THR A 210 12.58 2.22 -16.38
C THR A 210 13.20 3.24 -15.43
N ALA A 211 12.35 4.04 -14.80
CA ALA A 211 12.72 4.97 -13.75
C ALA A 211 11.64 4.97 -12.67
N GLY A 212 11.92 5.50 -11.48
CA GLY A 212 10.92 5.53 -10.42
C GLY A 212 11.48 5.92 -9.06
N ASP A 213 10.60 5.88 -8.07
CA ASP A 213 10.91 6.14 -6.67
C ASP A 213 10.24 5.07 -5.81
N SER A 214 11.03 4.29 -5.11
CA SER A 214 10.54 3.22 -4.23
C SER A 214 9.93 3.75 -2.91
N HIS A 215 9.89 5.07 -2.74
CA HIS A 215 9.33 5.76 -1.57
C HIS A 215 8.56 7.03 -1.98
N LEU A 216 7.60 6.86 -2.86
CA LEU A 216 6.70 7.91 -3.34
C LEU A 216 5.36 7.31 -3.70
N GLY A 217 4.26 7.85 -3.16
CA GLY A 217 2.92 7.35 -3.49
C GLY A 217 1.80 8.04 -2.72
N GLY A 218 0.61 7.46 -2.80
CA GLY A 218 -0.62 7.98 -2.20
C GLY A 218 -0.57 8.14 -0.68
N GLU A 219 0.20 7.31 0.01
CA GLU A 219 0.42 7.42 1.46
C GLU A 219 1.17 8.71 1.83
N ASP A 220 2.07 9.16 0.96
CA ASP A 220 2.80 10.42 1.18
C ASP A 220 1.86 11.62 1.01
N PHE A 221 0.92 11.57 0.06
CA PHE A 221 -0.13 12.58 -0.06
C PHE A 221 -1.02 12.63 1.17
N ASP A 222 -1.36 11.47 1.74
CA ASP A 222 -2.13 11.39 2.98
C ASP A 222 -1.35 11.97 4.16
N ASN A 223 -0.03 11.78 4.24
CA ASN A 223 0.82 12.36 5.27
C ASN A 223 0.76 13.89 5.27
N TYR A 224 0.80 14.52 4.09
CA TYR A 224 0.66 15.99 3.98
C TYR A 224 -0.70 16.49 4.46
N LEU A 225 -1.77 15.76 4.16
CA LEU A 225 -3.11 16.09 4.65
C LEU A 225 -3.20 15.93 6.18
N VAL A 226 -2.67 14.84 6.71
CA VAL A 226 -2.65 14.59 8.16
C VAL A 226 -1.90 15.71 8.88
N ASP A 227 -0.73 16.09 8.41
CA ASP A 227 0.07 17.16 8.99
C ASP A 227 -0.65 18.53 8.90
N HIS A 228 -1.31 18.81 7.78
CA HIS A 228 -2.10 20.02 7.60
C HIS A 228 -3.23 20.10 8.64
N PHE A 229 -4.02 19.04 8.78
CA PHE A 229 -5.15 19.03 9.70
C PHE A 229 -4.74 18.88 11.16
N LYS A 230 -3.63 18.25 11.48
CA LYS A 230 -3.03 18.29 12.84
C LYS A 230 -2.73 19.72 13.26
N LYS A 231 -2.06 20.49 12.40
CA LYS A 231 -1.75 21.91 12.65
C LYS A 231 -3.01 22.74 12.77
N GLU A 232 -4.01 22.49 11.95
CA GLU A 232 -5.30 23.17 12.01
C GLU A 232 -6.04 22.87 13.31
N PHE A 233 -6.13 21.60 13.72
CA PHE A 233 -6.75 21.16 14.97
C PHE A 233 -6.07 21.83 16.18
N LYS A 234 -4.74 21.79 16.24
CA LYS A 234 -3.96 22.46 17.29
C LYS A 234 -4.25 23.95 17.33
N ARG A 235 -4.31 24.63 16.17
CA ARG A 235 -4.62 26.06 16.08
C ARG A 235 -6.02 26.39 16.62
N LYS A 236 -7.03 25.60 16.21
CA LYS A 236 -8.44 25.81 16.57
C LYS A 236 -8.74 25.48 18.04
N HIS A 237 -8.23 24.35 18.51
CA HIS A 237 -8.63 23.76 19.80
C HIS A 237 -7.54 23.81 20.87
N LYS A 238 -6.35 24.33 20.56
CA LYS A 238 -5.18 24.40 21.49
C LYS A 238 -4.78 23.03 22.07
N THR A 239 -5.14 21.96 21.38
CA THR A 239 -4.91 20.56 21.76
C THR A 239 -4.07 19.88 20.70
N GLU A 240 -3.08 19.10 21.12
CA GLU A 240 -2.23 18.31 20.21
C GLU A 240 -2.82 16.91 20.03
N LEU A 241 -2.64 16.36 18.82
CA LEU A 241 -3.01 14.97 18.51
C LEU A 241 -1.83 14.02 18.72
N ASP A 242 -0.61 14.54 18.86
CA ASP A 242 0.58 13.72 19.03
C ASP A 242 0.48 12.87 20.30
N GLY A 243 0.91 11.59 20.20
CA GLY A 243 0.75 10.60 21.25
C GLY A 243 -0.63 9.93 21.33
N ASN A 244 -1.64 10.43 20.61
CA ASN A 244 -2.96 9.80 20.55
C ASN A 244 -3.10 8.99 19.23
N ALA A 245 -2.63 7.74 19.26
CA ALA A 245 -2.62 6.85 18.11
C ALA A 245 -4.02 6.66 17.49
N ARG A 246 -5.07 6.59 18.32
CA ARG A 246 -6.47 6.48 17.87
C ARG A 246 -6.91 7.72 17.09
N ALA A 247 -6.63 8.91 17.60
CA ALA A 247 -6.97 10.16 16.94
C ALA A 247 -6.22 10.30 15.61
N ILE A 248 -4.92 10.04 15.59
CA ILE A 248 -4.09 10.05 14.38
C ILE A 248 -4.65 9.08 13.34
N ARG A 249 -5.00 7.86 13.74
CA ARG A 249 -5.54 6.86 12.81
C ARG A 249 -6.89 7.28 12.22
N ARG A 250 -7.79 7.84 13.04
CA ARG A 250 -9.09 8.35 12.58
C ARG A 250 -8.93 9.52 11.62
N LEU A 251 -8.01 10.44 11.93
CA LEU A 251 -7.68 11.56 11.05
C LEU A 251 -7.14 11.07 9.71
N ARG A 252 -6.18 10.12 9.71
CA ARG A 252 -5.62 9.53 8.49
C ARG A 252 -6.69 8.89 7.61
N THR A 253 -7.60 8.12 8.19
CA THR A 253 -8.71 7.50 7.45
C THR A 253 -9.60 8.56 6.79
N SER A 254 -9.90 9.65 7.49
CA SER A 254 -10.67 10.77 6.92
C SER A 254 -9.89 11.53 5.83
N CYS A 255 -8.57 11.68 5.98
CA CYS A 255 -7.71 12.28 4.96
C CYS A 255 -7.65 11.43 3.68
N GLU A 256 -7.48 10.10 3.79
CA GLU A 256 -7.52 9.20 2.63
C GLU A 256 -8.87 9.32 1.89
N LYS A 257 -9.98 9.34 2.63
CA LYS A 257 -11.31 9.54 2.05
C LYS A 257 -11.44 10.89 1.36
N ALA A 258 -10.95 11.95 1.99
CA ALA A 258 -10.96 13.30 1.43
C ALA A 258 -10.13 13.36 0.13
N LYS A 259 -8.92 12.81 0.12
CA LYS A 259 -8.08 12.68 -1.08
C LYS A 259 -8.83 12.02 -2.24
N ARG A 260 -9.49 10.90 -1.98
CA ARG A 260 -10.29 10.20 -3.00
C ARG A 260 -11.45 11.03 -3.51
N ASN A 261 -12.18 11.71 -2.64
CA ASN A 261 -13.29 12.58 -3.01
C ASN A 261 -12.84 13.74 -3.91
N LEU A 262 -11.65 14.29 -3.67
CA LEU A 262 -11.08 15.38 -4.47
C LEU A 262 -10.74 14.98 -5.91
N SER A 263 -10.70 13.68 -6.24
CA SER A 263 -10.57 13.22 -7.63
C SER A 263 -11.77 13.62 -8.50
N SER A 264 -12.99 13.67 -7.92
CA SER A 264 -14.23 14.00 -8.64
C SER A 264 -14.87 15.30 -8.18
N SER A 265 -14.49 15.84 -7.01
CA SER A 265 -15.07 17.03 -6.42
C SER A 265 -14.01 18.14 -6.27
N THR A 266 -14.44 19.40 -6.38
CA THR A 266 -13.56 20.56 -6.17
C THR A 266 -13.31 20.88 -4.69
N GLN A 267 -14.16 20.34 -3.80
CA GLN A 267 -14.07 20.51 -2.34
C GLN A 267 -14.64 19.30 -1.63
N THR A 268 -14.15 19.00 -0.45
CA THR A 268 -14.70 17.98 0.44
C THR A 268 -14.59 18.42 1.90
N THR A 269 -15.43 17.85 2.75
CA THR A 269 -15.45 18.12 4.20
C THR A 269 -15.00 16.88 4.95
N LEU A 270 -14.20 17.10 6.00
CA LEU A 270 -13.83 16.10 6.99
C LEU A 270 -14.69 16.36 8.24
N GLU A 271 -15.40 15.33 8.69
CA GLU A 271 -16.20 15.36 9.93
C GLU A 271 -15.78 14.16 10.78
N ILE A 272 -15.24 14.43 11.96
CA ILE A 272 -14.74 13.40 12.88
C ILE A 272 -15.24 13.73 14.27
N ASP A 273 -16.29 13.03 14.70
CA ASP A 273 -16.86 13.20 16.02
C ASP A 273 -15.86 12.78 17.09
N SER A 274 -15.74 13.57 18.15
CA SER A 274 -14.88 13.26 19.31
C SER A 274 -13.48 12.78 18.87
N LEU A 275 -12.80 13.58 18.03
CA LEU A 275 -11.48 13.23 17.51
C LEU A 275 -10.46 13.08 18.65
N CYS A 276 -10.43 14.04 19.55
CA CYS A 276 -9.52 14.03 20.71
C CYS A 276 -10.17 14.74 21.89
N ASN A 277 -10.12 14.14 23.09
CA ASN A 277 -10.64 14.69 24.34
C ASN A 277 -12.11 15.16 24.25
N GLY A 278 -12.95 14.44 23.52
CA GLY A 278 -14.36 14.79 23.31
C GLY A 278 -14.58 15.95 22.33
N ILE A 279 -13.54 16.45 21.67
CA ILE A 279 -13.62 17.56 20.72
C ILE A 279 -13.90 17.02 19.33
N ASP A 280 -14.98 17.48 18.71
CA ASP A 280 -15.30 17.20 17.32
C ASP A 280 -14.37 17.99 16.38
N PHE A 281 -14.04 17.43 15.25
CA PHE A 281 -13.26 18.11 14.23
C PHE A 281 -14.05 18.17 12.93
N VAL A 282 -14.40 19.38 12.53
CA VAL A 282 -15.02 19.68 11.24
C VAL A 282 -14.13 20.66 10.48
N SER A 283 -13.74 20.26 9.29
CA SER A 283 -12.98 21.13 8.38
C SER A 283 -13.23 20.75 6.93
N SER A 284 -12.93 21.65 6.03
CA SER A 284 -13.05 21.44 4.58
C SER A 284 -11.73 21.73 3.88
N ILE A 285 -11.53 21.07 2.76
CA ILE A 285 -10.37 21.31 1.90
C ILE A 285 -10.80 21.34 0.42
N THR A 286 -10.24 22.27 -0.33
CA THR A 286 -10.42 22.33 -1.78
C THR A 286 -9.36 21.51 -2.51
N ARG A 287 -9.65 21.09 -3.74
CA ARG A 287 -8.66 20.44 -4.62
C ARG A 287 -7.43 21.34 -4.81
N ALA A 288 -7.63 22.63 -5.07
CA ALA A 288 -6.53 23.57 -5.23
C ALA A 288 -5.61 23.63 -3.99
N ARG A 289 -6.19 23.58 -2.78
CA ARG A 289 -5.38 23.54 -1.55
C ARG A 289 -4.63 22.21 -1.38
N PHE A 290 -5.27 21.10 -1.73
CA PHE A 290 -4.59 19.80 -1.75
C PHE A 290 -3.43 19.77 -2.74
N GLU A 291 -3.64 20.28 -3.96
CA GLU A 291 -2.60 20.38 -4.98
C GLU A 291 -1.43 21.29 -4.55
N GLU A 292 -1.72 22.39 -3.86
CA GLU A 292 -0.69 23.26 -3.27
C GLU A 292 0.11 22.52 -2.17
N LEU A 293 -0.57 21.81 -1.26
CA LEU A 293 0.08 21.06 -0.18
C LEU A 293 0.99 19.95 -0.72
N CYS A 294 0.57 19.26 -1.77
CA CYS A 294 1.28 18.14 -2.37
C CYS A 294 2.14 18.53 -3.59
N GLY A 295 2.25 19.81 -3.93
CA GLY A 295 2.83 20.27 -5.18
C GLY A 295 4.25 19.79 -5.44
N ASP A 296 5.10 19.74 -4.41
CA ASP A 296 6.48 19.26 -4.54
C ASP A 296 6.53 17.74 -4.81
N ILE A 297 5.63 16.97 -4.18
CA ILE A 297 5.56 15.53 -4.44
C ILE A 297 4.99 15.27 -5.85
N PHE A 298 4.00 16.03 -6.29
CA PHE A 298 3.47 15.88 -7.65
C PHE A 298 4.54 16.18 -8.71
N LYS A 299 5.39 17.17 -8.51
CA LYS A 299 6.53 17.42 -9.40
C LYS A 299 7.48 16.22 -9.45
N ARG A 300 7.81 15.65 -8.29
CA ARG A 300 8.69 14.47 -8.22
C ARG A 300 8.13 13.25 -8.99
N THR A 301 6.82 13.13 -9.17
CA THR A 301 6.27 12.05 -10.00
C THR A 301 6.58 12.22 -11.49
N MET A 302 6.92 13.44 -11.93
CA MET A 302 7.28 13.72 -13.31
C MET A 302 8.79 13.51 -13.58
N ASP A 303 9.65 13.61 -12.57
CA ASP A 303 11.10 13.42 -12.72
C ASP A 303 11.47 12.13 -13.47
N PRO A 304 10.81 10.97 -13.24
CA PRO A 304 11.09 9.75 -13.98
C PRO A 304 10.57 9.74 -15.43
N VAL A 305 9.73 10.71 -15.82
CA VAL A 305 9.14 10.80 -17.18
C VAL A 305 10.08 11.54 -18.13
N ASP A 306 10.84 12.49 -17.60
CA ASP A 306 11.81 13.30 -18.34
C ASP A 306 13.10 12.52 -18.63
#